data_6ae1f5fdf44d4829701e7ff29d931bdf
#
_entry.id   6ae1f5fdf44d4829701e7ff29d931bdf
#
_cell.length_a   1.000
_cell.length_b   1.000
_cell.length_c   1.000
_cell.angle_alpha   90.00
_cell.angle_beta   90.00
_cell.angle_gamma   90.00
#
_symmetry.space_group_name_H-M   'P 1'
#
loop_
_entity.id
_entity.type
_entity.pdbx_description
1 polymer ?
#
loop_
_entity_poly.entity_id
_entity_poly.type
_entity_poly.pdbx_seq_one_letter_code
_entity_poly.pdbx_strand_id
1 'polypeptide(L)'
;MSTPHILLIGGHGKVAQLMTPLLLARSWAVTSLIREQAQVPTIEKLGHGQPGKLNVLVRSVEDVRTEQDAKSILDEVRPSWVVWSAGAGGRGGPTRTYAIDRDAAKAFIRASTSTPSITTFLMISWLGSRRIKPTWWNESDWAGAQHTFTQGLPTYTDAKLAADEYLVAAAAQRRGTGFRAINLRPGLLSDEPSSGKVQLGRTSSYGGKASREAVAQTAVELLGSGYKGGWLDLLDGDVPVKEAVERVAREGVDVVEGEDVDAMLKIEV
;
A
#
# COMPACT_ATOMS: atom_id res chain seq x y z
N MET A 1 22.76 2.64 -10.62
CA MET A 1 21.87 1.99 -9.61
C MET A 1 21.37 0.68 -10.21
N SER A 2 21.33 -0.41 -9.44
CA SER A 2 20.76 -1.66 -9.93
C SER A 2 19.25 -1.52 -10.15
N THR A 3 18.71 -2.21 -11.16
CA THR A 3 17.27 -2.27 -11.42
C THR A 3 16.54 -2.83 -10.19
N PRO A 4 15.47 -2.18 -9.69
CA PRO A 4 14.75 -2.68 -8.53
C PRO A 4 14.07 -4.02 -8.81
N HIS A 5 14.07 -4.88 -7.79
CA HIS A 5 13.28 -6.10 -7.75
C HIS A 5 12.15 -5.90 -6.73
N ILE A 6 10.92 -6.02 -7.17
CA ILE A 6 9.72 -5.74 -6.39
C ILE A 6 9.04 -7.04 -6.02
N LEU A 7 8.78 -7.25 -4.73
CA LEU A 7 7.83 -8.25 -4.26
C LEU A 7 6.45 -7.59 -4.19
N LEU A 8 5.54 -7.99 -5.09
CA LEU A 8 4.16 -7.52 -5.13
C LEU A 8 3.25 -8.52 -4.42
N ILE A 9 2.87 -8.20 -3.19
CA ILE A 9 2.06 -9.06 -2.32
C ILE A 9 0.57 -8.83 -2.61
N GLY A 10 -0.18 -9.93 -2.81
CA GLY A 10 -1.57 -9.87 -3.25
C GLY A 10 -1.72 -9.68 -4.77
N GLY A 11 -0.79 -10.25 -5.53
CA GLY A 11 -0.64 -10.05 -6.97
C GLY A 11 -1.85 -10.38 -7.84
N HIS A 12 -2.78 -11.22 -7.37
CA HIS A 12 -4.04 -11.48 -8.06
C HIS A 12 -5.16 -10.47 -7.74
N GLY A 13 -4.91 -9.50 -6.83
CA GLY A 13 -5.84 -8.40 -6.55
C GLY A 13 -5.97 -7.46 -7.76
N LYS A 14 -7.15 -6.86 -7.94
CA LYS A 14 -7.43 -5.98 -9.10
C LYS A 14 -6.42 -4.84 -9.26
N VAL A 15 -6.04 -4.17 -8.16
CA VAL A 15 -5.03 -3.11 -8.18
C VAL A 15 -3.66 -3.66 -8.58
N ALA A 16 -3.25 -4.79 -7.99
CA ALA A 16 -1.97 -5.42 -8.29
C ALA A 16 -1.86 -5.89 -9.75
N GLN A 17 -2.94 -6.42 -10.33
CA GLN A 17 -2.97 -6.80 -11.75
C GLN A 17 -2.80 -5.58 -12.67
N LEU A 18 -3.39 -4.44 -12.33
CA LEU A 18 -3.21 -3.18 -13.07
C LEU A 18 -1.81 -2.59 -12.85
N MET A 19 -1.23 -2.78 -11.68
CA MET A 19 0.12 -2.30 -11.35
C MET A 19 1.21 -3.10 -12.07
N THR A 20 1.03 -4.42 -12.22
CA THR A 20 2.05 -5.33 -12.76
C THR A 20 2.59 -4.88 -14.12
N PRO A 21 1.78 -4.64 -15.18
CA PRO A 21 2.31 -4.19 -16.48
C PRO A 21 2.98 -2.81 -16.40
N LEU A 22 2.50 -1.90 -15.54
CA LEU A 22 3.10 -0.58 -15.36
C LEU A 22 4.51 -0.67 -14.73
N LEU A 23 4.71 -1.59 -13.77
CA LEU A 23 6.02 -1.86 -13.18
C LEU A 23 6.99 -2.47 -14.21
N LEU A 24 6.50 -3.45 -14.97
CA LEU A 24 7.29 -4.13 -15.99
C LEU A 24 7.68 -3.20 -17.15
N ALA A 25 6.79 -2.27 -17.54
CA ALA A 25 7.07 -1.25 -18.56
C ALA A 25 8.26 -0.36 -18.20
N ARG A 26 8.59 -0.23 -16.91
CA ARG A 26 9.80 0.47 -16.42
C ARG A 26 11.06 -0.40 -16.43
N SER A 27 11.00 -1.58 -17.05
CA SER A 27 12.07 -2.59 -17.04
C SER A 27 12.43 -3.09 -15.64
N TRP A 28 11.52 -2.98 -14.66
CA TRP A 28 11.74 -3.48 -13.32
C TRP A 28 11.43 -4.97 -13.22
N ALA A 29 12.08 -5.67 -12.29
CA ALA A 29 11.75 -7.05 -11.99
C ALA A 29 10.62 -7.09 -10.95
N VAL A 30 9.63 -7.96 -11.19
CA VAL A 30 8.48 -8.16 -10.30
C VAL A 30 8.36 -9.63 -9.95
N THR A 31 8.27 -9.97 -8.67
CA THR A 31 7.75 -11.25 -8.21
C THR A 31 6.36 -11.02 -7.63
N SER A 32 5.35 -11.55 -8.33
CA SER A 32 3.95 -11.46 -7.93
C SER A 32 3.62 -12.60 -6.97
N LEU A 33 3.36 -12.29 -5.70
CA LEU A 33 2.94 -13.26 -4.70
C LEU A 33 1.43 -13.43 -4.74
N ILE A 34 0.99 -14.66 -5.05
CA ILE A 34 -0.40 -15.04 -5.21
C ILE A 34 -0.76 -16.24 -4.33
N ARG A 35 -2.05 -16.44 -4.05
CA ARG A 35 -2.50 -17.46 -3.11
C ARG A 35 -2.59 -18.86 -3.71
N GLU A 36 -3.04 -18.96 -4.96
CA GLU A 36 -3.47 -20.24 -5.55
C GLU A 36 -2.81 -20.49 -6.90
N GLN A 37 -2.44 -21.76 -7.15
CA GLN A 37 -1.83 -22.20 -8.42
C GLN A 37 -2.70 -21.86 -9.64
N ALA A 38 -4.03 -21.94 -9.50
CA ALA A 38 -4.97 -21.61 -10.57
C ALA A 38 -4.90 -20.14 -11.05
N GLN A 39 -4.30 -19.25 -10.26
CA GLN A 39 -4.13 -17.83 -10.58
C GLN A 39 -2.90 -17.54 -11.46
N VAL A 40 -1.95 -18.49 -11.54
CA VAL A 40 -0.67 -18.32 -12.24
C VAL A 40 -0.87 -17.89 -13.70
N PRO A 41 -1.69 -18.56 -14.52
CA PRO A 41 -1.83 -18.18 -15.94
C PRO A 41 -2.35 -16.75 -16.15
N THR A 42 -3.18 -16.26 -15.22
CA THR A 42 -3.69 -14.88 -15.27
C THR A 42 -2.57 -13.88 -15.04
N ILE A 43 -1.67 -14.16 -14.10
CA ILE A 43 -0.57 -13.25 -13.81
C ILE A 43 0.52 -13.31 -14.87
N GLU A 44 0.89 -14.50 -15.34
CA GLU A 44 1.90 -14.66 -16.40
C GLU A 44 1.56 -13.88 -17.68
N LYS A 45 0.28 -13.83 -18.05
CA LYS A 45 -0.20 -13.04 -19.20
C LYS A 45 0.14 -11.55 -19.08
N LEU A 46 0.20 -11.00 -17.87
CA LEU A 46 0.53 -9.58 -17.64
C LEU A 46 1.99 -9.24 -17.99
N GLY A 47 2.85 -10.28 -18.07
CA GLY A 47 4.25 -10.11 -18.46
C GLY A 47 4.51 -10.20 -19.96
N HIS A 48 3.54 -10.61 -20.76
CA HIS A 48 3.74 -10.81 -22.19
C HIS A 48 4.10 -9.48 -22.89
N GLY A 49 5.21 -9.49 -23.62
CA GLY A 49 5.69 -8.30 -24.36
C GLY A 49 6.24 -7.16 -23.50
N GLN A 50 6.37 -7.36 -22.18
CA GLN A 50 6.91 -6.36 -21.30
C GLN A 50 8.44 -6.42 -21.20
N PRO A 51 9.14 -5.28 -21.09
CA PRO A 51 10.62 -5.26 -20.99
C PRO A 51 11.13 -5.74 -19.62
N GLY A 52 10.33 -5.62 -18.57
CA GLY A 52 10.68 -6.09 -17.22
C GLY A 52 10.48 -7.59 -17.06
N LYS A 53 11.06 -8.15 -15.99
CA LYS A 53 10.96 -9.59 -15.71
C LYS A 53 9.82 -9.86 -14.70
N LEU A 54 8.89 -10.74 -15.05
CA LEU A 54 7.85 -11.22 -14.15
C LEU A 54 8.16 -12.63 -13.66
N ASN A 55 8.12 -12.81 -12.34
CA ASN A 55 8.07 -14.12 -11.69
C ASN A 55 6.76 -14.25 -10.90
N VAL A 56 6.31 -15.47 -10.70
CA VAL A 56 5.12 -15.76 -9.88
C VAL A 56 5.52 -16.66 -8.74
N LEU A 57 5.14 -16.28 -7.51
CA LEU A 57 5.35 -17.07 -6.31
C LEU A 57 3.99 -17.43 -5.70
N VAL A 58 3.71 -18.72 -5.57
CA VAL A 58 2.45 -19.21 -4.98
C VAL A 58 2.67 -19.47 -3.50
N ARG A 59 2.21 -18.54 -2.67
CA ARG A 59 2.20 -18.61 -1.20
C ARG A 59 1.00 -17.83 -0.67
N SER A 60 0.27 -18.40 0.27
CA SER A 60 -0.83 -17.68 0.92
C SER A 60 -0.31 -16.74 2.00
N VAL A 61 -0.70 -15.47 1.95
CA VAL A 61 -0.44 -14.54 3.05
C VAL A 61 -1.25 -14.87 4.32
N GLU A 62 -2.29 -15.68 4.19
CA GLU A 62 -3.07 -16.18 5.32
C GLU A 62 -2.27 -17.13 6.23
N ASP A 63 -1.17 -17.70 5.71
CA ASP A 63 -0.28 -18.58 6.45
C ASP A 63 0.88 -17.82 7.15
N VAL A 64 1.03 -16.53 6.85
CA VAL A 64 2.05 -15.68 7.47
C VAL A 64 1.54 -15.15 8.80
N ARG A 65 2.11 -15.66 9.89
CA ARG A 65 1.73 -15.33 11.28
C ARG A 65 2.79 -14.56 12.03
N THR A 66 4.05 -14.72 11.63
CA THR A 66 5.21 -14.20 12.32
C THR A 66 6.14 -13.45 11.37
N GLU A 67 7.04 -12.64 11.92
CA GLU A 67 8.14 -12.04 11.16
C GLU A 67 8.96 -13.11 10.42
N GLN A 68 9.22 -14.27 11.04
CA GLN A 68 10.01 -15.32 10.43
C GLN A 68 9.34 -15.93 9.20
N ASP A 69 8.01 -16.06 9.20
CA ASP A 69 7.27 -16.52 8.02
C ASP A 69 7.42 -15.53 6.85
N ALA A 70 7.23 -14.23 7.12
CA ALA A 70 7.44 -13.18 6.14
C ALA A 70 8.90 -13.13 5.66
N LYS A 71 9.86 -13.24 6.59
CA LYS A 71 11.28 -13.25 6.28
C LYS A 71 11.68 -14.41 5.37
N SER A 72 11.10 -15.59 5.55
CA SER A 72 11.38 -16.74 4.67
C SER A 72 11.03 -16.44 3.20
N ILE A 73 9.92 -15.71 2.96
CA ILE A 73 9.51 -15.27 1.63
C ILE A 73 10.46 -14.18 1.09
N LEU A 74 10.86 -13.23 1.94
CA LEU A 74 11.80 -12.19 1.55
C LEU A 74 13.19 -12.77 1.21
N ASP A 75 13.67 -13.76 1.95
CA ASP A 75 14.94 -14.43 1.71
C ASP A 75 14.92 -15.28 0.43
N GLU A 76 13.78 -15.89 0.08
CA GLU A 76 13.56 -16.61 -1.18
C GLU A 76 13.59 -15.65 -2.38
N VAL A 77 12.85 -14.52 -2.29
CA VAL A 77 12.67 -13.58 -3.39
C VAL A 77 13.83 -12.59 -3.51
N ARG A 78 14.39 -12.17 -2.39
CA ARG A 78 15.42 -11.12 -2.28
C ARG A 78 15.04 -9.81 -2.97
N PRO A 79 13.89 -9.23 -2.64
CA PRO A 79 13.45 -7.99 -3.25
C PRO A 79 14.25 -6.80 -2.69
N SER A 80 14.36 -5.72 -3.48
CA SER A 80 14.81 -4.42 -2.98
C SER A 80 13.63 -3.53 -2.53
N TRP A 81 12.44 -3.79 -3.08
CA TRP A 81 11.20 -3.10 -2.71
C TRP A 81 10.08 -4.09 -2.46
N VAL A 82 9.22 -3.77 -1.50
CA VAL A 82 8.01 -4.53 -1.17
C VAL A 82 6.79 -3.66 -1.41
N VAL A 83 5.79 -4.19 -2.10
CA VAL A 83 4.49 -3.56 -2.31
C VAL A 83 3.41 -4.44 -1.71
N TRP A 84 2.75 -3.94 -0.68
CA TRP A 84 1.61 -4.59 -0.05
C TRP A 84 0.30 -4.15 -0.69
N SER A 85 -0.30 -5.01 -1.48
CA SER A 85 -1.61 -4.82 -2.12
C SER A 85 -2.61 -5.94 -1.76
N ALA A 86 -2.29 -6.72 -0.70
CA ALA A 86 -3.18 -7.76 -0.20
C ALA A 86 -4.24 -7.19 0.75
N GLY A 87 -5.36 -7.89 0.81
CA GLY A 87 -6.45 -7.63 1.74
C GLY A 87 -7.50 -8.74 1.65
N ALA A 88 -8.27 -8.93 2.72
CA ALA A 88 -9.35 -9.92 2.75
C ALA A 88 -10.49 -9.61 1.78
N GLY A 89 -10.60 -8.35 1.34
CA GLY A 89 -11.63 -7.90 0.40
C GLY A 89 -13.06 -8.02 0.95
N GLY A 90 -13.24 -7.91 2.27
CA GLY A 90 -14.53 -8.06 2.94
C GLY A 90 -15.08 -9.49 2.96
N ARG A 91 -14.26 -10.50 2.66
CA ARG A 91 -14.67 -11.91 2.59
C ARG A 91 -14.02 -12.73 3.70
N GLY A 92 -14.75 -13.71 4.25
CA GLY A 92 -14.22 -14.65 5.24
C GLY A 92 -14.32 -14.15 6.69
N GLY A 93 -15.04 -13.06 6.92
CA GLY A 93 -15.34 -12.53 8.24
C GLY A 93 -14.16 -11.85 8.97
N PRO A 94 -14.38 -11.43 10.23
CA PRO A 94 -13.41 -10.66 11.02
C PRO A 94 -12.06 -11.34 11.20
N THR A 95 -12.05 -12.63 11.51
CA THR A 95 -10.81 -13.39 11.73
C THR A 95 -9.88 -13.33 10.52
N ARG A 96 -10.43 -13.51 9.32
CA ARG A 96 -9.64 -13.45 8.09
C ARG A 96 -9.15 -12.02 7.79
N THR A 97 -9.98 -11.02 8.07
CA THR A 97 -9.59 -9.60 7.91
C THR A 97 -8.40 -9.28 8.80
N TYR A 98 -8.46 -9.64 10.09
CA TYR A 98 -7.32 -9.44 10.99
C TYR A 98 -6.07 -10.21 10.55
N ALA A 99 -6.24 -11.48 10.18
CA ALA A 99 -5.10 -12.30 9.75
C ALA A 99 -4.35 -11.71 8.55
N ILE A 100 -5.06 -11.12 7.57
CA ILE A 100 -4.44 -10.56 6.36
C ILE A 100 -4.12 -9.08 6.55
N ASP A 101 -5.16 -8.25 6.81
CA ASP A 101 -5.02 -6.80 6.73
C ASP A 101 -4.24 -6.20 7.90
N ARG A 102 -4.09 -6.94 9.02
CA ARG A 102 -3.32 -6.53 10.19
C ARG A 102 -2.07 -7.40 10.41
N ASP A 103 -2.26 -8.70 10.68
CA ASP A 103 -1.19 -9.54 11.24
C ASP A 103 -0.13 -9.88 10.19
N ALA A 104 -0.54 -10.37 9.03
CA ALA A 104 0.39 -10.63 7.93
C ALA A 104 1.03 -9.32 7.40
N ALA A 105 0.26 -8.22 7.34
CA ALA A 105 0.81 -6.92 6.97
C ALA A 105 1.91 -6.48 7.93
N LYS A 106 1.68 -6.55 9.25
CA LYS A 106 2.69 -6.25 10.28
C LYS A 106 3.92 -7.15 10.18
N ALA A 107 3.72 -8.45 9.95
CA ALA A 107 4.82 -9.39 9.78
C ALA A 107 5.73 -9.00 8.60
N PHE A 108 5.16 -8.66 7.44
CA PHE A 108 5.93 -8.19 6.28
C PHE A 108 6.56 -6.81 6.50
N ILE A 109 5.89 -5.89 7.19
CA ILE A 109 6.46 -4.59 7.56
C ILE A 109 7.71 -4.80 8.40
N ARG A 110 7.60 -5.59 9.48
CA ARG A 110 8.71 -5.88 10.39
C ARG A 110 9.86 -6.57 9.67
N ALA A 111 9.60 -7.67 8.95
CA ALA A 111 10.62 -8.38 8.18
C ALA A 111 11.31 -7.49 7.14
N SER A 112 10.57 -6.57 6.51
CA SER A 112 11.14 -5.62 5.54
C SER A 112 12.00 -4.56 6.21
N THR A 113 11.61 -4.06 7.37
CA THR A 113 12.40 -3.06 8.11
C THR A 113 13.63 -3.68 8.78
N SER A 114 13.60 -4.95 9.17
CA SER A 114 14.77 -5.67 9.69
C SER A 114 15.72 -6.17 8.60
N THR A 115 15.37 -6.04 7.31
CA THR A 115 16.20 -6.47 6.17
C THR A 115 16.86 -5.25 5.48
N PRO A 116 18.20 -5.02 5.65
CA PRO A 116 18.86 -3.81 5.15
C PRO A 116 18.81 -3.63 3.63
N SER A 117 18.74 -4.72 2.84
CA SER A 117 18.66 -4.67 1.37
C SER A 117 17.31 -4.17 0.86
N ILE A 118 16.26 -4.19 1.69
CA ILE A 118 14.96 -3.64 1.34
C ILE A 118 14.98 -2.13 1.67
N THR A 119 14.78 -1.32 0.65
CA THR A 119 14.86 0.14 0.74
C THR A 119 13.53 0.85 0.62
N THR A 120 12.47 0.13 0.22
CA THR A 120 11.13 0.71 0.08
C THR A 120 10.06 -0.29 0.46
N PHE A 121 9.11 0.15 1.28
CA PHE A 121 7.85 -0.54 1.54
C PHE A 121 6.69 0.40 1.15
N LEU A 122 5.88 -0.01 0.17
CA LEU A 122 4.67 0.71 -0.20
C LEU A 122 3.45 -0.12 0.19
N MET A 123 2.53 0.47 0.94
CA MET A 123 1.28 -0.17 1.33
C MET A 123 0.08 0.52 0.69
N ILE A 124 -0.83 -0.27 0.12
CA ILE A 124 -2.15 0.19 -0.28
C ILE A 124 -3.07 0.01 0.93
N SER A 125 -3.46 1.13 1.54
CA SER A 125 -4.35 1.17 2.68
C SER A 125 -5.72 1.77 2.33
N TRP A 126 -6.27 2.61 3.19
CA TRP A 126 -7.57 3.26 3.00
C TRP A 126 -7.61 4.61 3.74
N LEU A 127 -8.10 5.68 3.08
CA LEU A 127 -8.06 7.05 3.64
C LEU A 127 -8.92 7.22 4.90
N GLY A 128 -9.94 6.39 5.10
CA GLY A 128 -10.80 6.44 6.28
C GLY A 128 -10.18 5.83 7.55
N SER A 129 -9.01 5.19 7.47
CA SER A 129 -8.31 4.65 8.66
C SER A 129 -7.60 5.77 9.43
N ARG A 130 -8.37 6.54 10.23
CA ARG A 130 -7.88 7.65 11.06
C ARG A 130 -8.48 7.63 12.45
N ARG A 131 -7.71 8.07 13.45
CA ARG A 131 -8.21 8.29 14.82
C ARG A 131 -8.70 9.71 15.03
N ILE A 132 -8.07 10.68 14.38
CA ILE A 132 -8.31 12.11 14.58
C ILE A 132 -8.78 12.73 13.27
N LYS A 133 -9.73 13.68 13.40
CA LYS A 133 -10.20 14.45 12.26
C LYS A 133 -9.06 15.30 11.69
N PRO A 134 -8.70 15.14 10.42
CA PRO A 134 -7.74 16.02 9.80
C PRO A 134 -8.32 17.43 9.63
N THR A 135 -7.50 18.43 9.71
CA THR A 135 -7.94 19.85 9.68
C THR A 135 -8.57 20.27 8.34
N TRP A 136 -8.29 19.52 7.28
CA TRP A 136 -8.81 19.80 5.93
C TRP A 136 -10.14 19.09 5.59
N TRP A 137 -10.69 18.26 6.51
CA TRP A 137 -12.03 17.69 6.35
C TRP A 137 -13.06 18.48 7.15
N ASN A 138 -14.24 18.65 6.57
CA ASN A 138 -15.37 19.24 7.27
C ASN A 138 -16.01 18.23 8.26
N GLU A 139 -16.99 18.68 9.05
CA GLU A 139 -17.65 17.84 10.06
C GLU A 139 -18.48 16.70 9.41
N SER A 140 -19.04 16.92 8.24
CA SER A 140 -19.80 15.88 7.51
C SER A 140 -18.89 14.77 7.02
N ASP A 141 -17.73 15.11 6.47
CA ASP A 141 -16.71 14.13 6.06
C ASP A 141 -16.24 13.29 7.25
N TRP A 142 -15.96 13.96 8.38
CA TRP A 142 -15.54 13.27 9.59
C TRP A 142 -16.63 12.35 10.16
N ALA A 143 -17.88 12.82 10.22
CA ALA A 143 -19.01 12.00 10.64
C ALA A 143 -19.20 10.76 9.75
N GLY A 144 -19.01 10.90 8.43
CA GLY A 144 -19.01 9.77 7.49
C GLY A 144 -17.90 8.78 7.75
N ALA A 145 -16.67 9.26 8.01
CA ALA A 145 -15.54 8.42 8.37
C ALA A 145 -15.80 7.66 9.68
N GLN A 146 -16.26 8.35 10.72
CA GLN A 146 -16.62 7.76 12.02
C GLN A 146 -17.74 6.72 11.89
N HIS A 147 -18.77 6.98 11.09
CA HIS A 147 -19.82 6.00 10.84
C HIS A 147 -19.27 4.72 10.20
N THR A 148 -18.39 4.86 9.20
CA THR A 148 -17.77 3.71 8.56
C THR A 148 -16.88 2.94 9.53
N PHE A 149 -16.13 3.65 10.37
CA PHE A 149 -15.27 3.06 11.40
C PHE A 149 -16.08 2.27 12.43
N THR A 150 -17.21 2.81 12.92
CA THR A 150 -17.94 2.23 14.05
C THR A 150 -19.06 1.27 13.63
N GLN A 151 -19.70 1.50 12.49
CA GLN A 151 -20.92 0.82 12.06
C GLN A 151 -20.77 0.06 10.74
N GLY A 152 -20.06 0.66 9.77
CA GLY A 152 -20.00 0.13 8.41
C GLY A 152 -19.02 -1.03 8.29
N LEU A 153 -17.75 -0.77 8.54
CA LEU A 153 -16.63 -1.71 8.35
C LEU A 153 -15.66 -1.70 9.54
N PRO A 154 -16.13 -1.87 10.79
CA PRO A 154 -15.30 -1.67 11.99
C PRO A 154 -14.05 -2.54 12.01
N THR A 155 -14.16 -3.83 11.74
CA THR A 155 -13.03 -4.76 11.71
C THR A 155 -12.00 -4.40 10.63
N TYR A 156 -12.48 -4.02 9.45
CA TYR A 156 -11.60 -3.64 8.34
C TYR A 156 -10.83 -2.36 8.67
N THR A 157 -11.53 -1.35 9.16
CA THR A 157 -10.92 -0.05 9.51
C THR A 157 -9.89 -0.20 10.61
N ASP A 158 -10.22 -0.95 11.67
CA ASP A 158 -9.30 -1.23 12.78
C ASP A 158 -8.05 -1.99 12.30
N ALA A 159 -8.22 -3.01 11.46
CA ALA A 159 -7.11 -3.78 10.91
C ALA A 159 -6.18 -2.92 10.04
N LYS A 160 -6.76 -2.07 9.16
CA LYS A 160 -5.97 -1.17 8.31
C LYS A 160 -5.24 -0.12 9.13
N LEU A 161 -5.94 0.53 10.08
CA LEU A 161 -5.34 1.54 10.94
C LEU A 161 -4.17 0.96 11.75
N ALA A 162 -4.36 -0.23 12.35
CA ALA A 162 -3.31 -0.90 13.11
C ALA A 162 -2.07 -1.25 12.26
N ALA A 163 -2.23 -1.54 10.96
CA ALA A 163 -1.11 -1.75 10.05
C ALA A 163 -0.45 -0.43 9.61
N ASP A 164 -1.27 0.63 9.39
CA ASP A 164 -0.81 1.96 9.04
C ASP A 164 0.09 2.55 10.14
N GLU A 165 -0.38 2.49 11.40
CA GLU A 165 0.36 2.96 12.58
C GLU A 165 1.64 2.14 12.81
N TYR A 166 1.55 0.82 12.63
CA TYR A 166 2.73 -0.05 12.75
C TYR A 166 3.80 0.26 11.70
N LEU A 167 3.40 0.63 10.48
CA LEU A 167 4.35 1.04 9.43
C LEU A 167 5.08 2.34 9.81
N VAL A 168 4.41 3.28 10.47
CA VAL A 168 5.05 4.51 11.01
C VAL A 168 6.10 4.16 12.06
N ALA A 169 5.75 3.32 13.03
CA ALA A 169 6.65 2.88 14.10
C ALA A 169 7.88 2.14 13.53
N ALA A 170 7.65 1.18 12.64
CA ALA A 170 8.70 0.38 12.03
C ALA A 170 9.66 1.22 11.16
N ALA A 171 9.12 2.16 10.38
CA ALA A 171 9.92 3.06 9.56
C ALA A 171 10.81 3.99 10.41
N ALA A 172 10.35 4.36 11.59
CA ALA A 172 11.13 5.20 12.50
C ALA A 172 12.45 4.53 12.94
N GLN A 173 12.50 3.18 13.03
CA GLN A 173 13.71 2.42 13.34
C GLN A 173 14.75 2.48 12.20
N ARG A 174 14.32 2.85 11.01
CA ARG A 174 15.16 2.98 9.81
C ARG A 174 15.45 4.44 9.44
N ARG A 175 15.20 5.40 10.34
CA ARG A 175 15.52 6.82 10.10
C ARG A 175 17.00 6.98 9.75
N GLY A 176 17.28 7.81 8.75
CA GLY A 176 18.64 8.10 8.28
C GLY A 176 19.24 7.03 7.35
N THR A 177 18.59 5.88 7.12
CA THR A 177 19.09 4.83 6.24
C THR A 177 18.67 4.98 4.77
N GLY A 178 17.78 5.95 4.47
CA GLY A 178 17.16 6.09 3.16
C GLY A 178 15.99 5.13 2.90
N PHE A 179 15.56 4.36 3.89
CA PHE A 179 14.35 3.53 3.79
C PHE A 179 13.10 4.40 3.59
N ARG A 180 12.27 4.03 2.63
CA ARG A 180 11.02 4.73 2.32
C ARG A 180 9.82 3.87 2.70
N ALA A 181 9.02 4.35 3.65
CA ALA A 181 7.73 3.77 4.00
C ALA A 181 6.62 4.64 3.39
N ILE A 182 5.96 4.14 2.37
CA ILE A 182 4.91 4.88 1.65
C ILE A 182 3.57 4.21 1.94
N ASN A 183 2.66 4.95 2.54
CA ASN A 183 1.30 4.49 2.78
C ASN A 183 0.33 5.24 1.85
N LEU A 184 -0.06 4.60 0.74
CA LEU A 184 -1.03 5.13 -0.21
C LEU A 184 -2.43 4.72 0.24
N ARG A 185 -3.29 5.70 0.49
CA ARG A 185 -4.57 5.55 1.17
C ARG A 185 -5.72 6.02 0.27
N PRO A 186 -6.18 5.16 -0.66
CA PRO A 186 -7.26 5.53 -1.56
C PRO A 186 -8.62 5.62 -0.86
N GLY A 187 -9.51 6.41 -1.46
CA GLY A 187 -10.93 6.41 -1.15
C GLY A 187 -11.63 5.13 -1.60
N LEU A 188 -12.95 5.20 -1.76
CA LEU A 188 -13.74 4.06 -2.23
C LEU A 188 -13.26 3.62 -3.62
N LEU A 189 -12.81 2.37 -3.72
CA LEU A 189 -12.28 1.83 -4.96
C LEU A 189 -13.39 1.58 -6.00
N SER A 190 -13.23 2.13 -7.21
CA SER A 190 -14.10 1.88 -8.36
C SER A 190 -13.40 1.09 -9.46
N ASP A 191 -14.18 0.47 -10.35
CA ASP A 191 -13.69 -0.18 -11.55
C ASP A 191 -13.83 0.74 -12.79
N GLU A 192 -14.16 2.02 -12.58
CA GLU A 192 -14.18 3.02 -13.63
C GLU A 192 -12.78 3.27 -14.18
N PRO A 193 -12.64 3.56 -15.48
CA PRO A 193 -11.35 3.92 -16.06
C PRO A 193 -10.76 5.16 -15.38
N SER A 194 -9.45 5.19 -15.21
CA SER A 194 -8.75 6.36 -14.72
C SER A 194 -8.76 7.49 -15.75
N SER A 195 -9.02 8.71 -15.29
CA SER A 195 -8.79 9.91 -16.10
C SER A 195 -7.31 10.28 -16.24
N GLY A 196 -6.42 9.57 -15.53
CA GLY A 196 -5.00 9.93 -15.38
C GLY A 196 -4.77 11.11 -14.43
N LYS A 197 -5.82 11.56 -13.72
CA LYS A 197 -5.78 12.71 -12.82
C LYS A 197 -6.28 12.34 -11.43
N VAL A 198 -5.67 12.93 -10.40
CA VAL A 198 -5.91 12.59 -8.99
C VAL A 198 -5.88 13.82 -8.08
N GLN A 199 -6.43 13.65 -6.89
CA GLN A 199 -6.07 14.41 -5.69
C GLN A 199 -5.14 13.50 -4.86
N LEU A 200 -3.93 13.95 -4.59
CA LEU A 200 -2.94 13.18 -3.84
C LEU A 200 -2.40 13.99 -2.67
N GLY A 201 -2.33 13.38 -1.50
CA GLY A 201 -1.94 14.03 -0.25
C GLY A 201 -3.18 14.42 0.54
N ARG A 202 -3.39 15.72 0.83
CA ARG A 202 -4.62 16.20 1.48
C ARG A 202 -5.75 16.18 0.47
N THR A 203 -6.77 15.34 0.70
CA THR A 203 -7.95 15.21 -0.15
C THR A 203 -9.09 16.10 0.32
N SER A 204 -9.89 16.60 -0.62
CA SER A 204 -10.98 17.55 -0.32
C SER A 204 -12.15 16.92 0.43
N SER A 205 -12.27 15.60 0.44
CA SER A 205 -13.40 14.89 1.04
C SER A 205 -13.01 13.48 1.47
N TYR A 206 -13.71 12.95 2.47
CA TYR A 206 -13.73 11.53 2.83
C TYR A 206 -14.50 10.68 1.81
N GLY A 207 -15.64 11.18 1.33
CA GLY A 207 -16.61 10.42 0.54
C GLY A 207 -16.25 10.19 -0.93
N GLY A 208 -15.04 10.51 -1.34
CA GLY A 208 -14.59 10.40 -2.72
C GLY A 208 -14.24 8.98 -3.15
N LYS A 209 -14.15 8.78 -4.49
CA LYS A 209 -13.72 7.53 -5.11
C LYS A 209 -12.28 7.64 -5.60
N ALA A 210 -11.62 6.50 -5.72
CA ALA A 210 -10.37 6.34 -6.45
C ALA A 210 -10.51 5.13 -7.38
N SER A 211 -10.32 5.32 -8.68
CA SER A 211 -10.30 4.19 -9.60
C SER A 211 -9.09 3.29 -9.30
N ARG A 212 -9.27 1.96 -9.39
CA ARG A 212 -8.16 1.02 -9.18
C ARG A 212 -6.99 1.27 -10.11
N GLU A 213 -7.28 1.76 -11.30
CA GLU A 213 -6.26 2.13 -12.27
C GLU A 213 -5.47 3.38 -11.80
N ALA A 214 -6.15 4.43 -11.29
CA ALA A 214 -5.48 5.60 -10.72
C ALA A 214 -4.62 5.22 -9.50
N VAL A 215 -5.10 4.29 -8.65
CA VAL A 215 -4.30 3.77 -7.52
C VAL A 215 -3.03 3.07 -8.04
N ALA A 216 -3.15 2.22 -9.07
CA ALA A 216 -2.00 1.51 -9.65
C ALA A 216 -1.00 2.50 -10.28
N GLN A 217 -1.48 3.46 -11.08
CA GLN A 217 -0.66 4.50 -11.70
C GLN A 217 0.09 5.33 -10.65
N THR A 218 -0.62 5.80 -9.62
CA THR A 218 -0.04 6.60 -8.53
C THR A 218 1.01 5.82 -7.73
N ALA A 219 0.73 4.55 -7.40
CA ALA A 219 1.68 3.70 -6.67
C ALA A 219 2.98 3.49 -7.45
N VAL A 220 2.88 3.21 -8.76
CA VAL A 220 4.05 3.02 -9.63
C VAL A 220 4.84 4.32 -9.80
N GLU A 221 4.17 5.46 -9.92
CA GLU A 221 4.82 6.76 -10.01
C GLU A 221 5.54 7.11 -8.70
N LEU A 222 4.91 6.88 -7.52
CA LEU A 222 5.54 7.06 -6.20
C LEU A 222 6.80 6.19 -6.03
N LEU A 223 6.77 4.93 -6.46
CA LEU A 223 7.93 4.04 -6.40
C LEU A 223 9.11 4.61 -7.20
N GLY A 224 8.85 5.19 -8.39
CA GLY A 224 9.86 5.79 -9.26
C GLY A 224 10.29 7.21 -8.86
N SER A 225 9.60 7.84 -7.92
CA SER A 225 9.84 9.22 -7.53
C SER A 225 10.87 9.37 -6.41
N GLY A 226 11.20 10.63 -6.10
CA GLY A 226 12.02 11.02 -4.93
C GLY A 226 11.24 11.14 -3.63
N TYR A 227 9.96 10.74 -3.57
CA TYR A 227 9.15 10.84 -2.36
C TYR A 227 9.77 10.03 -1.21
N LYS A 228 9.92 10.67 -0.05
CA LYS A 228 10.67 10.10 1.09
C LYS A 228 9.88 9.14 1.95
N GLY A 229 8.56 9.10 1.80
CA GLY A 229 7.64 8.29 2.59
C GLY A 229 6.68 9.13 3.42
N GLY A 230 5.71 8.47 4.03
CA GLY A 230 4.62 9.07 4.78
C GLY A 230 3.26 8.59 4.28
N TRP A 231 2.19 9.15 4.82
CA TRP A 231 0.82 8.87 4.42
C TRP A 231 0.39 9.80 3.28
N LEU A 232 -0.27 9.27 2.28
CA LEU A 232 -0.86 10.02 1.17
C LEU A 232 -2.27 9.52 0.91
N ASP A 233 -3.26 10.37 1.16
CA ASP A 233 -4.65 10.09 0.76
C ASP A 233 -4.77 10.28 -0.76
N LEU A 234 -5.63 9.47 -1.40
CA LEU A 234 -5.82 9.47 -2.85
C LEU A 234 -7.29 9.42 -3.24
N LEU A 235 -7.70 10.36 -4.08
CA LEU A 235 -8.98 10.33 -4.80
C LEU A 235 -8.75 10.56 -6.29
N ASP A 236 -9.71 10.17 -7.13
CA ASP A 236 -9.80 10.69 -8.49
C ASP A 236 -9.94 12.23 -8.43
N GLY A 237 -9.36 12.95 -9.39
CA GLY A 237 -9.30 14.40 -9.32
C GLY A 237 -8.90 15.06 -10.63
N ASP A 238 -8.26 16.24 -10.53
CA ASP A 238 -8.00 17.11 -11.68
C ASP A 238 -6.51 17.31 -12.01
N VAL A 239 -5.61 16.83 -11.12
CA VAL A 239 -4.15 16.97 -11.32
C VAL A 239 -3.59 15.70 -11.94
N PRO A 240 -2.83 15.77 -13.05
CA PRO A 240 -2.16 14.60 -13.62
C PRO A 240 -1.34 13.83 -12.57
N VAL A 241 -1.41 12.48 -12.58
CA VAL A 241 -0.75 11.63 -11.58
C VAL A 241 0.72 11.99 -11.38
N LYS A 242 1.45 12.19 -12.49
CA LYS A 242 2.87 12.52 -12.42
C LYS A 242 3.12 13.85 -11.70
N GLU A 243 2.36 14.89 -12.05
CA GLU A 243 2.48 16.21 -11.41
C GLU A 243 2.11 16.17 -9.94
N ALA A 244 1.05 15.42 -9.60
CA ALA A 244 0.63 15.24 -8.21
C ALA A 244 1.74 14.55 -7.38
N VAL A 245 2.40 13.52 -7.93
CA VAL A 245 3.50 12.82 -7.26
C VAL A 245 4.75 13.71 -7.16
N GLU A 246 5.11 14.45 -8.21
CA GLU A 246 6.22 15.41 -8.18
C GLU A 246 5.99 16.49 -7.11
N ARG A 247 4.75 16.99 -7.01
CA ARG A 247 4.37 17.99 -6.00
C ARG A 247 4.54 17.44 -4.58
N VAL A 248 3.93 16.28 -4.26
CA VAL A 248 4.03 15.72 -2.90
C VAL A 248 5.46 15.35 -2.53
N ALA A 249 6.27 14.93 -3.51
CA ALA A 249 7.68 14.62 -3.29
C ALA A 249 8.52 15.88 -3.01
N ARG A 250 8.28 16.96 -3.73
CA ARG A 250 8.97 18.25 -3.57
C ARG A 250 8.58 18.92 -2.25
N GLU A 251 7.31 18.89 -1.91
CA GLU A 251 6.76 19.55 -0.73
C GLU A 251 6.88 18.72 0.55
N GLY A 252 7.25 17.44 0.44
CA GLY A 252 7.35 16.54 1.59
C GLY A 252 6.01 16.31 2.28
N VAL A 253 4.92 16.22 1.49
CA VAL A 253 3.56 16.06 2.04
C VAL A 253 3.45 14.72 2.79
N ASP A 254 3.01 14.79 4.04
CA ASP A 254 2.67 13.64 4.87
C ASP A 254 1.35 13.93 5.60
N VAL A 255 0.30 13.18 5.26
CA VAL A 255 -1.03 13.38 5.84
C VAL A 255 -1.25 12.60 7.15
N VAL A 256 -0.18 12.08 7.76
CA VAL A 256 -0.18 11.65 9.17
C VAL A 256 -0.41 12.85 10.10
N GLU A 257 -0.23 14.05 9.58
CA GLU A 257 -0.48 15.31 10.29
C GLU A 257 -1.84 15.30 10.99
N GLY A 258 -1.83 15.63 12.28
CA GLY A 258 -3.01 15.62 13.15
C GLY A 258 -3.22 14.32 13.91
N GLU A 259 -2.58 13.23 13.53
CA GLU A 259 -2.59 11.98 14.31
C GLU A 259 -1.57 12.03 15.46
N ASP A 260 -1.76 11.16 16.46
CA ASP A 260 -0.83 11.02 17.59
C ASP A 260 0.39 10.17 17.19
N VAL A 261 1.34 10.82 16.51
CA VAL A 261 2.59 10.17 16.07
C VAL A 261 3.42 9.67 17.25
N ASP A 262 3.41 10.38 18.39
CA ASP A 262 4.15 9.97 19.58
C ASP A 262 3.61 8.66 20.17
N ALA A 263 2.29 8.45 20.10
CA ALA A 263 1.69 7.17 20.47
C ALA A 263 2.07 6.07 19.46
N MET A 264 2.06 6.36 18.15
CA MET A 264 2.49 5.39 17.13
C MET A 264 3.94 4.94 17.34
N LEU A 265 4.85 5.86 17.69
CA LEU A 265 6.27 5.55 17.91
C LEU A 265 6.53 4.68 19.14
N LYS A 266 5.55 4.52 20.03
CA LYS A 266 5.62 3.62 21.20
C LYS A 266 5.14 2.19 20.89
N ILE A 267 4.62 1.95 19.69
CA ILE A 267 4.20 0.61 19.25
C ILE A 267 5.46 -0.28 19.18
N GLU A 268 5.41 -1.42 19.85
CA GLU A 268 6.47 -2.43 19.76
C GLU A 268 6.51 -3.04 18.35
N VAL A 269 7.69 -2.98 17.74
CA VAL A 269 7.96 -3.49 16.38
C VAL A 269 8.93 -4.65 16.43
#